data_4f885b543647f89d53e4810376ea25a5
#
_entry.id   4f885b543647f89d53e4810376ea25a5
#
_cell.length_a   1.000
_cell.length_b   1.000
_cell.length_c   1.000
_cell.angle_alpha   90.00
_cell.angle_beta   90.00
_cell.angle_gamma   90.00
#
_symmetry.space_group_name_H-M   'P 1'
#
loop_
_entity.id
_entity.type
_entity.pdbx_description
1 polymer ?
#
loop_
_entity_poly.entity_id
_entity_poly.type
_entity_poly.pdbx_seq_one_letter_code
_entity_poly.pdbx_strand_id
1 'polypeptide(L)'
;VAPLVSAINDLLSRLDRSMSTQKQFLADAAHQLKTPLAGLRMQAELAQREIDAGQQDPKQLKSSLQHIAHSSQRAAHMVNQLLSMARAEDKESGRRQLQEVNLARLARETVRDFVPKAMENRIDLGYEGPDEGQGLHGRLMGQPLLLRELVRNLTDNALQYTPAGGTVTVRLMDDPFGQVVVLQVEDTGPGIPEAERDLVFRPFYRALGTNVDGSGLGLAIVREIVQQHEAEITISDARPRSSLNAGQGIGPGALFTVRFPLEPDPAPEGPSPEALPP
;
A
#
# COMPACT_ATOMS: atom_id res chain seq x y z
N VAL A 1 11.03 43.37 8.97
CA VAL A 1 10.06 43.31 7.85
C VAL A 1 10.51 42.30 6.79
N ALA A 2 11.77 42.32 6.33
CA ALA A 2 12.26 41.39 5.29
C ALA A 2 12.11 39.89 5.64
N PRO A 3 12.44 39.40 6.87
CA PRO A 3 12.26 38.00 7.24
C PRO A 3 10.80 37.58 7.26
N LEU A 4 9.89 38.44 7.67
CA LEU A 4 8.45 38.17 7.70
C LEU A 4 7.87 38.04 6.29
N VAL A 5 8.25 38.95 5.38
CA VAL A 5 7.84 38.90 3.97
C VAL A 5 8.36 37.61 3.30
N SER A 6 9.61 37.22 3.59
CA SER A 6 10.17 35.94 3.07
C SER A 6 9.41 34.75 3.59
N ALA A 7 9.06 34.70 4.89
CA ALA A 7 8.29 33.62 5.48
C ALA A 7 6.87 33.53 4.90
N ILE A 8 6.21 34.64 4.64
CA ILE A 8 4.89 34.70 4.00
C ILE A 8 4.98 34.18 2.56
N ASN A 9 5.98 34.61 1.79
CA ASN A 9 6.16 34.15 0.42
C ASN A 9 6.47 32.65 0.34
N ASP A 10 7.23 32.13 1.29
CA ASP A 10 7.49 30.67 1.37
C ASP A 10 6.21 29.89 1.69
N LEU A 11 5.39 30.40 2.62
CA LEU A 11 4.08 29.85 2.95
C LEU A 11 3.13 29.85 1.76
N LEU A 12 3.03 30.98 1.05
CA LEU A 12 2.20 31.10 -0.17
C LEU A 12 2.68 30.14 -1.27
N SER A 13 4.00 30.01 -1.45
CA SER A 13 4.58 29.08 -2.42
C SER A 13 4.29 27.62 -2.07
N ARG A 14 4.30 27.27 -0.79
CA ARG A 14 3.92 25.92 -0.32
C ARG A 14 2.44 25.65 -0.52
N LEU A 15 1.59 26.65 -0.23
CA LEU A 15 0.15 26.55 -0.44
C LEU A 15 -0.18 26.35 -1.93
N ASP A 16 0.43 27.13 -2.81
CA ASP A 16 0.20 27.06 -4.25
C ASP A 16 0.64 25.70 -4.83
N ARG A 17 1.79 25.19 -4.39
CA ARG A 17 2.24 23.83 -4.76
C ARG A 17 1.28 22.77 -4.25
N SER A 18 0.80 22.86 -3.00
CA SER A 18 -0.16 21.91 -2.43
C SER A 18 -1.47 21.92 -3.23
N MET A 19 -2.02 23.10 -3.52
CA MET A 19 -3.23 23.23 -4.33
C MET A 19 -3.05 22.70 -5.75
N SER A 20 -1.89 22.94 -6.39
CA SER A 20 -1.58 22.42 -7.72
C SER A 20 -1.53 20.88 -7.72
N THR A 21 -0.84 20.29 -6.73
CA THR A 21 -0.76 18.84 -6.57
C THR A 21 -2.14 18.21 -6.35
N GLN A 22 -2.98 18.85 -5.51
CA GLN A 22 -4.33 18.39 -5.24
C GLN A 22 -5.23 18.47 -6.49
N LYS A 23 -5.15 19.56 -7.28
CA LYS A 23 -5.88 19.68 -8.55
C LYS A 23 -5.45 18.60 -9.54
N GLN A 24 -4.15 18.37 -9.67
CA GLN A 24 -3.64 17.32 -10.55
C GLN A 24 -4.13 15.94 -10.11
N PHE A 25 -4.05 15.63 -8.82
CA PHE A 25 -4.56 14.39 -8.25
C PHE A 25 -6.05 14.16 -8.56
N LEU A 26 -6.91 15.19 -8.38
CA LEU A 26 -8.34 15.10 -8.70
C LEU A 26 -8.60 14.88 -10.19
N ALA A 27 -7.83 15.54 -11.05
CA ALA A 27 -7.93 15.38 -12.50
C ALA A 27 -7.56 13.96 -12.94
N ASP A 28 -6.46 13.44 -12.42
CA ASP A 28 -5.97 12.08 -12.68
C ASP A 28 -6.95 11.02 -12.13
N ALA A 29 -7.48 11.23 -10.94
CA ALA A 29 -8.50 10.37 -10.34
C ALA A 29 -9.77 10.30 -11.19
N ALA A 30 -10.26 11.46 -11.66
CA ALA A 30 -11.43 11.53 -12.52
C ALA A 30 -11.18 10.80 -13.86
N HIS A 31 -9.99 10.97 -14.44
CA HIS A 31 -9.61 10.28 -15.68
C HIS A 31 -9.55 8.75 -15.49
N GLN A 32 -8.93 8.29 -14.41
CA GLN A 32 -8.80 6.88 -14.09
C GLN A 32 -10.14 6.21 -13.73
N LEU A 33 -11.10 6.94 -13.15
CA LEU A 33 -12.46 6.45 -12.90
C LEU A 33 -13.28 6.39 -14.19
N LYS A 34 -13.08 7.33 -15.12
CA LYS A 34 -13.83 7.37 -16.39
C LYS A 34 -13.63 6.09 -17.22
N THR A 35 -12.43 5.52 -17.22
CA THR A 35 -12.08 4.33 -18.02
C THR A 35 -12.89 3.10 -17.63
N PRO A 36 -12.90 2.63 -16.35
CA PRO A 36 -13.69 1.47 -15.95
C PRO A 36 -15.20 1.72 -16.07
N LEU A 37 -15.67 2.96 -15.82
CA LEU A 37 -17.09 3.32 -16.00
C LEU A 37 -17.52 3.29 -17.47
N ALA A 38 -16.68 3.76 -18.39
CA ALA A 38 -16.94 3.66 -19.83
C ALA A 38 -16.96 2.19 -20.28
N GLY A 39 -16.05 1.36 -19.77
CA GLY A 39 -16.04 -0.09 -20.02
C GLY A 39 -17.31 -0.78 -19.52
N LEU A 40 -17.75 -0.45 -18.29
CA LEU A 40 -19.01 -0.94 -17.71
C LEU A 40 -20.21 -0.61 -18.61
N ARG A 41 -20.31 0.65 -18.99
CA ARG A 41 -21.41 1.12 -19.85
C ARG A 41 -21.43 0.41 -21.18
N MET A 42 -20.26 0.31 -21.85
CA MET A 42 -20.14 -0.36 -23.15
C MET A 42 -20.54 -1.84 -23.08
N GLN A 43 -20.11 -2.57 -22.03
CA GLN A 43 -20.47 -3.97 -21.85
C GLN A 43 -21.95 -4.17 -21.54
N ALA A 44 -22.56 -3.26 -20.77
CA ALA A 44 -23.99 -3.28 -20.50
C ALA A 44 -24.81 -3.01 -21.76
N GLU A 45 -24.41 -2.01 -22.57
CA GLU A 45 -25.07 -1.69 -23.85
C GLU A 45 -24.93 -2.86 -24.85
N LEU A 46 -23.80 -3.54 -24.88
CA LEU A 46 -23.59 -4.72 -25.73
C LEU A 46 -24.49 -5.87 -25.32
N ALA A 47 -24.51 -6.22 -24.03
CA ALA A 47 -25.38 -7.26 -23.50
C ALA A 47 -26.86 -6.98 -23.78
N GLN A 48 -27.29 -5.72 -23.66
CA GLN A 48 -28.66 -5.31 -23.95
C GLN A 48 -29.00 -5.49 -25.44
N ARG A 49 -28.12 -5.09 -26.36
CA ARG A 49 -28.30 -5.29 -27.80
C ARG A 49 -28.39 -6.77 -28.20
N GLU A 50 -27.59 -7.63 -27.60
CA GLU A 50 -27.61 -9.10 -27.81
C GLU A 50 -28.98 -9.68 -27.41
N ILE A 51 -29.52 -9.23 -26.26
CA ILE A 51 -30.84 -9.64 -25.76
C ILE A 51 -31.93 -9.17 -26.70
N ASP A 52 -31.91 -7.89 -27.12
CA ASP A 52 -32.91 -7.28 -27.98
C ASP A 52 -32.93 -7.89 -29.41
N ALA A 53 -31.76 -8.34 -29.88
CA ALA A 53 -31.63 -9.02 -31.17
C ALA A 53 -32.07 -10.50 -31.14
N GLY A 54 -32.50 -11.02 -29.98
CA GLY A 54 -32.89 -12.42 -29.82
C GLY A 54 -31.70 -13.42 -29.89
N GLN A 55 -30.47 -12.93 -29.93
CA GLN A 55 -29.25 -13.72 -29.93
C GLN A 55 -28.87 -14.06 -28.49
N GLN A 56 -29.62 -14.95 -27.86
CA GLN A 56 -29.36 -15.37 -26.49
C GLN A 56 -28.38 -16.55 -26.45
N ASP A 57 -27.07 -16.29 -26.70
CA ASP A 57 -26.05 -17.27 -26.32
C ASP A 57 -25.74 -17.12 -24.82
N PRO A 58 -26.10 -18.09 -23.98
CA PRO A 58 -25.86 -18.02 -22.52
C PRO A 58 -24.38 -17.86 -22.17
N LYS A 59 -23.46 -18.30 -23.03
CA LYS A 59 -22.02 -18.16 -22.81
C LYS A 59 -21.55 -16.72 -23.01
N GLN A 60 -22.05 -16.04 -24.05
CA GLN A 60 -21.73 -14.64 -24.33
C GLN A 60 -22.32 -13.74 -23.25
N LEU A 61 -23.58 -13.94 -22.87
CA LEU A 61 -24.21 -13.18 -21.80
C LEU A 61 -23.48 -13.35 -20.46
N LYS A 62 -23.08 -14.60 -20.12
CA LYS A 62 -22.27 -14.86 -18.93
C LYS A 62 -20.93 -14.13 -18.96
N SER A 63 -20.26 -14.12 -20.11
CA SER A 63 -19.00 -13.39 -20.32
C SER A 63 -19.19 -11.89 -20.12
N SER A 64 -20.23 -11.28 -20.73
CA SER A 64 -20.54 -9.86 -20.59
C SER A 64 -20.83 -9.49 -19.13
N LEU A 65 -21.60 -10.31 -18.41
CA LEU A 65 -21.86 -10.11 -16.97
C LEU A 65 -20.60 -10.24 -16.12
N GLN A 66 -19.72 -11.18 -16.44
CA GLN A 66 -18.41 -11.31 -15.75
C GLN A 66 -17.53 -10.08 -15.96
N HIS A 67 -17.48 -9.54 -17.19
CA HIS A 67 -16.74 -8.30 -17.48
C HIS A 67 -17.33 -7.09 -16.75
N ILE A 68 -18.65 -6.98 -16.66
CA ILE A 68 -19.34 -5.94 -15.87
C ILE A 68 -18.95 -6.06 -14.39
N ALA A 69 -19.07 -7.25 -13.81
CA ALA A 69 -18.71 -7.51 -12.41
C ALA A 69 -17.25 -7.14 -12.13
N HIS A 70 -16.32 -7.55 -12.98
CA HIS A 70 -14.89 -7.27 -12.84
C HIS A 70 -14.58 -5.77 -12.95
N SER A 71 -15.22 -5.07 -13.90
CA SER A 71 -15.04 -3.61 -14.06
C SER A 71 -15.65 -2.83 -12.89
N SER A 72 -16.77 -3.30 -12.34
CA SER A 72 -17.38 -2.74 -11.12
C SER A 72 -16.47 -2.90 -9.91
N GLN A 73 -15.87 -4.09 -9.71
CA GLN A 73 -14.93 -4.33 -8.64
C GLN A 73 -13.68 -3.45 -8.75
N ARG A 74 -13.15 -3.25 -9.96
CA ARG A 74 -12.02 -2.34 -10.20
C ARG A 74 -12.36 -0.89 -9.84
N ALA A 75 -13.55 -0.41 -10.26
CA ALA A 75 -13.99 0.94 -9.91
C ALA A 75 -14.17 1.12 -8.40
N ALA A 76 -14.80 0.15 -7.71
CA ALA A 76 -14.96 0.18 -6.27
C ALA A 76 -13.61 0.15 -5.53
N HIS A 77 -12.68 -0.68 -5.99
CA HIS A 77 -11.31 -0.72 -5.43
C HIS A 77 -10.61 0.65 -5.57
N MET A 78 -10.71 1.28 -6.75
CA MET A 78 -10.13 2.61 -6.97
C MET A 78 -10.76 3.68 -6.07
N VAL A 79 -12.09 3.69 -5.90
CA VAL A 79 -12.75 4.61 -4.97
C VAL A 79 -12.25 4.41 -3.54
N ASN A 80 -12.12 3.17 -3.09
CA ASN A 80 -11.58 2.87 -1.76
C ASN A 80 -10.14 3.37 -1.61
N GLN A 81 -9.29 3.23 -2.63
CA GLN A 81 -7.92 3.75 -2.63
C GLN A 81 -7.89 5.29 -2.56
N LEU A 82 -8.75 5.99 -3.31
CA LEU A 82 -8.87 7.44 -3.23
C LEU A 82 -9.31 7.91 -1.84
N LEU A 83 -10.27 7.21 -1.23
CA LEU A 83 -10.71 7.49 0.14
C LEU A 83 -9.61 7.20 1.17
N SER A 84 -8.83 6.14 0.99
CA SER A 84 -7.69 5.84 1.87
C SER A 84 -6.62 6.91 1.76
N MET A 85 -6.34 7.40 0.56
CA MET A 85 -5.39 8.51 0.37
C MET A 85 -5.89 9.81 1.00
N ALA A 86 -7.15 10.16 0.82
CA ALA A 86 -7.74 11.34 1.44
C ALA A 86 -7.71 11.28 2.98
N ARG A 87 -7.92 10.09 3.56
CA ARG A 87 -7.78 9.88 5.01
C ARG A 87 -6.33 9.99 5.47
N ALA A 88 -5.41 9.48 4.67
CA ALA A 88 -3.99 9.54 4.95
C ALA A 88 -3.44 10.98 4.85
N GLU A 89 -4.01 11.87 4.05
CA GLU A 89 -3.63 13.30 3.98
C GLU A 89 -4.08 14.13 5.20
N ASP A 90 -5.06 13.64 5.98
CA ASP A 90 -5.61 14.36 7.15
C ASP A 90 -4.75 14.17 8.40
N LYS A 91 -3.65 14.92 8.46
CA LYS A 91 -2.64 14.87 9.54
C LYS A 91 -3.16 15.33 10.90
N GLU A 92 -4.15 16.23 10.96
CA GLU A 92 -4.66 16.75 12.22
C GLU A 92 -5.58 15.75 12.92
N SER A 93 -6.44 15.06 12.18
CA SER A 93 -7.25 13.96 12.71
C SER A 93 -6.39 12.72 13.00
N GLY A 94 -5.30 12.52 12.26
CA GLY A 94 -4.42 11.36 12.37
C GLY A 94 -3.71 11.25 13.71
N ARG A 95 -3.09 12.31 14.20
CA ARG A 95 -2.37 12.33 15.49
C ARG A 95 -3.26 12.09 16.71
N ARG A 96 -4.56 12.41 16.62
CA ARG A 96 -5.53 12.22 17.71
C ARG A 96 -6.09 10.80 17.80
N GLN A 97 -5.81 9.94 16.84
CA GLN A 97 -6.37 8.58 16.72
C GLN A 97 -5.30 7.47 16.82
N LEU A 98 -4.09 7.81 17.26
CA LEU A 98 -3.07 6.79 17.50
C LEU A 98 -3.48 5.93 18.69
N GLN A 99 -3.40 4.64 18.51
CA GLN A 99 -3.66 3.65 19.56
C GLN A 99 -2.61 2.52 19.46
N GLU A 100 -2.47 1.75 20.52
CA GLU A 100 -1.60 0.59 20.49
C GLU A 100 -2.12 -0.44 19.48
N VAL A 101 -1.29 -0.78 18.50
CA VAL A 101 -1.60 -1.74 17.44
C VAL A 101 -0.60 -2.88 17.48
N ASN A 102 -1.10 -4.10 17.49
CA ASN A 102 -0.29 -5.30 17.26
C ASN A 102 -0.15 -5.52 15.75
N LEU A 103 0.96 -5.02 15.17
CA LEU A 103 1.22 -5.09 13.72
C LEU A 103 1.46 -6.55 13.28
N ALA A 104 2.00 -7.42 14.15
CA ALA A 104 2.20 -8.83 13.84
C ALA A 104 0.87 -9.55 13.56
N ARG A 105 -0.10 -9.34 14.45
CA ARG A 105 -1.45 -9.89 14.27
C ARG A 105 -2.12 -9.32 13.02
N LEU A 106 -2.03 -8.01 12.82
CA LEU A 106 -2.63 -7.32 11.68
C LEU A 106 -2.04 -7.79 10.35
N ALA A 107 -0.70 -7.94 10.26
CA ALA A 107 -0.01 -8.44 9.08
C ALA A 107 -0.43 -9.89 8.76
N ARG A 108 -0.47 -10.75 9.77
CA ARG A 108 -0.89 -12.15 9.62
C ARG A 108 -2.34 -12.28 9.13
N GLU A 109 -3.25 -11.54 9.72
CA GLU A 109 -4.65 -11.49 9.29
C GLU A 109 -4.74 -11.04 7.82
N THR A 110 -4.00 -9.99 7.46
CA THR A 110 -3.99 -9.46 6.10
C THR A 110 -3.43 -10.47 5.11
N VAL A 111 -2.30 -11.13 5.43
CA VAL A 111 -1.72 -12.19 4.58
C VAL A 111 -2.72 -13.32 4.36
N ARG A 112 -3.42 -13.75 5.42
CA ARG A 112 -4.45 -14.80 5.33
C ARG A 112 -5.58 -14.41 4.36
N ASP A 113 -5.99 -13.15 4.35
CA ASP A 113 -7.03 -12.64 3.42
C ASP A 113 -6.59 -12.74 1.95
N PHE A 114 -5.28 -12.71 1.66
CA PHE A 114 -4.72 -12.81 0.32
C PHE A 114 -4.42 -14.24 -0.14
N VAL A 115 -4.53 -15.25 0.73
CA VAL A 115 -4.26 -16.66 0.36
C VAL A 115 -5.07 -17.11 -0.86
N PRO A 116 -6.40 -16.86 -0.97
CA PRO A 116 -7.16 -17.26 -2.15
C PRO A 116 -6.59 -16.67 -3.45
N LYS A 117 -6.25 -15.37 -3.44
CA LYS A 117 -5.65 -14.68 -4.59
C LYS A 117 -4.27 -15.24 -4.96
N ALA A 118 -3.45 -15.56 -3.97
CA ALA A 118 -2.14 -16.18 -4.17
C ALA A 118 -2.27 -17.57 -4.81
N MET A 119 -3.22 -18.39 -4.34
CA MET A 119 -3.49 -19.70 -4.90
C MET A 119 -3.98 -19.64 -6.37
N GLU A 120 -4.88 -18.70 -6.68
CA GLU A 120 -5.36 -18.47 -8.05
C GLU A 120 -4.20 -18.11 -8.99
N ASN A 121 -3.26 -17.28 -8.51
CA ASN A 121 -2.08 -16.87 -9.27
C ASN A 121 -0.91 -17.87 -9.20
N ARG A 122 -1.04 -18.98 -8.45
CA ARG A 122 0.01 -19.99 -8.22
C ARG A 122 1.27 -19.39 -7.61
N ILE A 123 1.09 -18.51 -6.63
CA ILE A 123 2.19 -17.84 -5.90
C ILE A 123 2.22 -18.42 -4.48
N ASP A 124 3.42 -18.74 -3.99
CA ASP A 124 3.65 -19.13 -2.62
C ASP A 124 3.67 -17.86 -1.73
N LEU A 125 2.67 -17.73 -0.85
CA LEU A 125 2.51 -16.57 0.03
C LEU A 125 2.73 -17.00 1.47
N GLY A 126 3.75 -16.41 2.12
CA GLY A 126 4.12 -16.70 3.48
C GLY A 126 4.14 -15.49 4.41
N TYR A 127 3.98 -15.76 5.71
CA TYR A 127 4.21 -14.80 6.79
C TYR A 127 5.32 -15.34 7.70
N GLU A 128 6.31 -14.50 8.02
CA GLU A 128 7.38 -14.76 8.97
C GLU A 128 7.37 -13.66 10.04
N GLY A 129 7.23 -14.04 11.29
CA GLY A 129 7.21 -13.07 12.40
C GLY A 129 6.76 -13.69 13.70
N PRO A 130 6.61 -12.87 14.75
CA PRO A 130 6.22 -13.35 16.08
C PRO A 130 4.88 -14.08 16.06
N ASP A 131 4.81 -15.17 16.83
CA ASP A 131 3.57 -15.94 17.04
C ASP A 131 2.60 -15.23 18.00
N GLU A 132 1.33 -15.64 17.97
CA GLU A 132 0.33 -15.18 18.94
C GLU A 132 0.75 -15.58 20.35
N GLY A 133 0.97 -14.58 21.20
CA GLY A 133 1.33 -14.79 22.61
C GLY A 133 2.80 -14.55 22.96
N GLN A 134 3.66 -14.25 22.01
CA GLN A 134 5.04 -13.86 22.29
C GLN A 134 5.15 -12.37 22.69
N GLY A 135 4.65 -12.02 23.84
CA GLY A 135 4.94 -10.76 24.51
C GLY A 135 4.51 -9.48 23.77
N LEU A 136 5.33 -8.43 23.90
CA LEU A 136 5.10 -7.10 23.33
C LEU A 136 5.57 -6.95 21.87
N HIS A 137 6.05 -8.03 21.26
CA HIS A 137 6.63 -8.00 19.92
C HIS A 137 5.66 -7.50 18.85
N GLY A 138 6.14 -6.60 17.98
CA GLY A 138 5.38 -6.05 16.87
C GLY A 138 4.27 -5.07 17.28
N ARG A 139 4.33 -4.49 18.48
CA ARG A 139 3.39 -3.45 18.93
C ARG A 139 3.97 -2.07 18.67
N LEU A 140 3.10 -1.17 18.19
CA LEU A 140 3.47 0.22 17.95
C LEU A 140 2.24 1.12 18.15
N MET A 141 2.48 2.42 18.34
CA MET A 141 1.42 3.42 18.31
C MET A 141 1.08 3.76 16.87
N GLY A 142 -0.19 3.58 16.48
CA GLY A 142 -0.59 3.82 15.09
C GLY A 142 -2.10 3.79 14.89
N GLN A 143 -2.51 3.99 13.64
CA GLN A 143 -3.90 3.86 13.22
C GLN A 143 -4.13 2.47 12.61
N PRO A 144 -4.93 1.59 13.22
CA PRO A 144 -5.09 0.20 12.76
C PRO A 144 -5.59 0.09 11.32
N LEU A 145 -6.50 1.00 10.93
CA LEU A 145 -7.06 0.99 9.59
C LEU A 145 -6.02 1.33 8.53
N LEU A 146 -5.20 2.36 8.77
CA LEU A 146 -4.14 2.78 7.85
C LEU A 146 -3.00 1.74 7.80
N LEU A 147 -2.60 1.21 8.95
CA LEU A 147 -1.59 0.15 8.99
C LEU A 147 -2.06 -1.11 8.25
N ARG A 148 -3.34 -1.48 8.34
CA ARG A 148 -3.92 -2.56 7.53
C ARG A 148 -3.85 -2.24 6.03
N GLU A 149 -4.20 -1.03 5.64
CA GLU A 149 -4.10 -0.60 4.24
C GLU A 149 -2.65 -0.60 3.72
N LEU A 150 -1.68 -0.23 4.55
CA LEU A 150 -0.27 -0.32 4.20
C LEU A 150 0.14 -1.76 3.88
N VAL A 151 -0.15 -2.71 4.79
CA VAL A 151 0.17 -4.13 4.58
C VAL A 151 -0.57 -4.68 3.35
N ARG A 152 -1.85 -4.32 3.17
CA ARG A 152 -2.64 -4.73 2.01
C ARG A 152 -2.05 -4.25 0.70
N ASN A 153 -1.70 -2.96 0.61
CA ASN A 153 -1.15 -2.38 -0.62
C ASN A 153 0.22 -2.97 -0.97
N LEU A 154 1.09 -3.20 0.01
CA LEU A 154 2.38 -3.85 -0.21
C LEU A 154 2.21 -5.31 -0.64
N THR A 155 1.35 -6.08 0.04
CA THR A 155 1.08 -7.50 -0.28
C THR A 155 0.40 -7.64 -1.64
N ASP A 156 -0.59 -6.79 -1.93
CA ASP A 156 -1.28 -6.80 -3.23
C ASP A 156 -0.32 -6.48 -4.38
N ASN A 157 0.53 -5.47 -4.20
CA ASN A 157 1.57 -5.12 -5.15
C ASN A 157 2.54 -6.29 -5.40
N ALA A 158 3.04 -6.92 -4.34
CA ALA A 158 3.93 -8.07 -4.45
C ALA A 158 3.28 -9.23 -5.24
N LEU A 159 2.03 -9.59 -4.92
CA LEU A 159 1.30 -10.65 -5.64
C LEU A 159 1.02 -10.29 -7.10
N GLN A 160 0.84 -9.01 -7.39
CA GLN A 160 0.53 -8.53 -8.73
C GLN A 160 1.72 -8.59 -9.68
N TYR A 161 2.93 -8.35 -9.16
CA TYR A 161 4.16 -8.35 -9.95
C TYR A 161 4.95 -9.65 -9.89
N THR A 162 4.57 -10.58 -9.04
CA THR A 162 5.21 -11.89 -8.97
C THR A 162 4.62 -12.83 -10.03
N PRO A 163 5.45 -13.45 -10.87
CA PRO A 163 4.97 -14.44 -11.84
C PRO A 163 4.51 -15.72 -11.15
N ALA A 164 3.69 -16.50 -11.85
CA ALA A 164 3.25 -17.83 -11.37
C ALA A 164 4.46 -18.73 -11.04
N GLY A 165 4.41 -19.40 -9.90
CA GLY A 165 5.52 -20.20 -9.35
C GLY A 165 6.50 -19.40 -8.51
N GLY A 166 6.31 -18.08 -8.37
CA GLY A 166 7.11 -17.24 -7.49
C GLY A 166 6.64 -17.27 -6.03
N THR A 167 7.35 -16.51 -5.20
CA THR A 167 7.13 -16.45 -3.74
C THR A 167 6.97 -14.99 -3.31
N VAL A 168 6.06 -14.75 -2.38
CA VAL A 168 5.88 -13.49 -1.66
C VAL A 168 5.96 -13.76 -0.17
N THR A 169 6.83 -13.06 0.55
CA THR A 169 7.01 -13.21 1.99
C THR A 169 6.78 -11.88 2.69
N VAL A 170 5.83 -11.85 3.62
CA VAL A 170 5.62 -10.74 4.54
C VAL A 170 6.32 -11.06 5.84
N ARG A 171 7.31 -10.26 6.22
CA ARG A 171 8.13 -10.50 7.40
C ARG A 171 7.98 -9.36 8.39
N LEU A 172 7.82 -9.69 9.66
CA LEU A 172 7.84 -8.71 10.75
C LEU A 172 8.89 -9.10 11.77
N MET A 173 9.70 -8.13 12.18
CA MET A 173 10.73 -8.29 13.20
C MET A 173 10.86 -7.03 14.04
N ASP A 174 11.28 -7.20 15.27
CA ASP A 174 11.67 -6.08 16.13
C ASP A 174 13.19 -5.92 16.06
N ASP A 175 13.63 -4.68 15.92
CA ASP A 175 15.03 -4.31 16.09
C ASP A 175 15.20 -3.63 17.44
N PRO A 176 15.62 -4.38 18.49
CA PRO A 176 15.74 -3.83 19.84
C PRO A 176 16.85 -2.79 19.96
N PHE A 177 17.85 -2.81 19.07
CA PHE A 177 18.94 -1.84 19.06
C PHE A 177 18.51 -0.52 18.41
N GLY A 178 17.70 -0.59 17.35
CA GLY A 178 17.16 0.58 16.67
C GLY A 178 15.87 1.11 17.29
N GLN A 179 15.29 0.40 18.28
CA GLN A 179 13.96 0.72 18.82
C GLN A 179 12.91 0.92 17.72
N VAL A 180 12.88 -0.02 16.78
CA VAL A 180 11.97 0.03 15.64
C VAL A 180 11.28 -1.33 15.42
N VAL A 181 10.04 -1.28 14.95
CA VAL A 181 9.37 -2.44 14.35
C VAL A 181 9.59 -2.39 12.85
N VAL A 182 10.10 -3.47 12.28
CA VAL A 182 10.43 -3.58 10.86
C VAL A 182 9.45 -4.50 10.17
N LEU A 183 8.70 -3.95 9.21
CA LEU A 183 7.87 -4.72 8.29
C LEU A 183 8.58 -4.84 6.95
N GLN A 184 8.73 -6.05 6.46
CA GLN A 184 9.27 -6.32 5.13
C GLN A 184 8.27 -7.06 4.28
N VAL A 185 8.20 -6.68 3.00
CA VAL A 185 7.47 -7.45 1.96
C VAL A 185 8.46 -7.72 0.86
N GLU A 186 8.77 -9.00 0.68
CA GLU A 186 9.71 -9.52 -0.30
C GLU A 186 8.94 -10.27 -1.39
N ASP A 187 9.30 -10.03 -2.64
CA ASP A 187 8.77 -10.77 -3.79
C ASP A 187 9.90 -11.32 -4.68
N THR A 188 9.53 -12.25 -5.54
CA THR A 188 10.44 -12.85 -6.52
C THR A 188 10.13 -12.39 -7.95
N GLY A 189 9.53 -11.23 -8.10
CA GLY A 189 9.17 -10.62 -9.36
C GLY A 189 10.36 -10.00 -10.11
N PRO A 190 10.09 -9.12 -11.08
CA PRO A 190 11.13 -8.49 -11.90
C PRO A 190 12.01 -7.51 -11.12
N GLY A 191 11.58 -7.10 -9.92
CA GLY A 191 12.22 -6.04 -9.15
C GLY A 191 11.94 -4.65 -9.70
N ILE A 192 12.50 -3.63 -9.04
CA ILE A 192 12.32 -2.23 -9.39
C ILE A 192 13.69 -1.62 -9.72
N PRO A 193 13.87 -1.08 -10.96
CA PRO A 193 15.09 -0.37 -11.31
C PRO A 193 15.38 0.78 -10.35
N GLU A 194 16.65 1.00 -10.01
CA GLU A 194 17.04 2.03 -9.04
C GLU A 194 16.52 3.42 -9.42
N ALA A 195 16.56 3.76 -10.70
CA ALA A 195 16.05 5.03 -11.22
C ALA A 195 14.54 5.22 -11.06
N GLU A 196 13.78 4.13 -10.84
CA GLU A 196 12.33 4.17 -10.70
C GLU A 196 11.87 4.09 -9.23
N ARG A 197 12.75 3.76 -8.27
CA ARG A 197 12.39 3.52 -6.87
C ARG A 197 11.71 4.71 -6.20
N ASP A 198 12.10 5.94 -6.54
CA ASP A 198 11.41 7.14 -6.05
C ASP A 198 10.14 7.46 -6.84
N LEU A 199 10.08 7.08 -8.10
CA LEU A 199 8.96 7.36 -8.98
C LEU A 199 7.75 6.48 -8.69
N VAL A 200 7.97 5.23 -8.26
CA VAL A 200 6.88 4.28 -7.99
C VAL A 200 5.96 4.72 -6.84
N PHE A 201 6.40 5.65 -6.02
CA PHE A 201 5.59 6.25 -4.96
C PHE A 201 4.74 7.45 -5.42
N ARG A 202 4.90 7.91 -6.67
CA ARG A 202 4.06 8.99 -7.21
C ARG A 202 2.66 8.45 -7.52
N PRO A 203 1.61 9.19 -7.19
CA PRO A 203 0.25 8.80 -7.56
C PRO A 203 0.13 8.53 -9.05
N PHE A 204 -0.56 7.45 -9.42
CA PHE A 204 -0.83 7.01 -10.80
C PHE A 204 0.42 6.63 -11.63
N TYR A 205 1.61 6.61 -11.03
CA TYR A 205 2.81 6.17 -11.72
C TYR A 205 2.75 4.66 -11.99
N ARG A 206 3.15 4.28 -13.20
CA ARG A 206 3.30 2.88 -13.62
C ARG A 206 4.55 2.75 -14.47
N ALA A 207 5.37 1.75 -14.19
CA ALA A 207 6.54 1.46 -15.00
C ALA A 207 6.13 1.11 -16.43
N LEU A 208 6.84 1.67 -17.42
CA LEU A 208 6.58 1.43 -18.84
C LEU A 208 6.81 -0.05 -19.17
N GLY A 209 5.88 -0.66 -19.89
CA GLY A 209 6.00 -2.06 -20.34
C GLY A 209 5.40 -3.11 -19.39
N THR A 210 4.83 -2.73 -18.25
CA THR A 210 4.10 -3.64 -17.38
C THR A 210 2.63 -3.71 -17.80
N ASN A 211 2.21 -4.86 -18.33
CA ASN A 211 0.81 -5.13 -18.70
C ASN A 211 -0.05 -5.55 -17.49
N VAL A 212 0.31 -5.08 -16.30
CA VAL A 212 -0.32 -5.45 -15.03
C VAL A 212 -1.42 -4.46 -14.72
N ASP A 213 -2.65 -4.94 -14.49
CA ASP A 213 -3.80 -4.10 -14.14
C ASP A 213 -3.61 -3.46 -12.76
N GLY A 214 -3.60 -2.12 -12.68
CA GLY A 214 -3.47 -1.41 -11.40
C GLY A 214 -3.75 0.09 -11.54
N SER A 215 -4.19 0.71 -10.44
CA SER A 215 -4.50 2.15 -10.37
C SER A 215 -3.25 3.05 -10.32
N GLY A 216 -2.10 2.51 -9.89
CA GLY A 216 -0.90 3.28 -9.58
C GLY A 216 -1.02 4.10 -8.28
N LEU A 217 -2.00 3.80 -7.43
CA LEU A 217 -2.21 4.50 -6.14
C LEU A 217 -1.66 3.75 -4.93
N GLY A 218 -1.50 2.43 -5.03
CA GLY A 218 -1.16 1.59 -3.87
C GLY A 218 0.10 2.04 -3.14
N LEU A 219 1.21 2.25 -3.87
CA LEU A 219 2.47 2.70 -3.26
C LEU A 219 2.44 4.17 -2.82
N ALA A 220 1.66 5.03 -3.49
CA ALA A 220 1.45 6.40 -3.04
C ALA A 220 0.73 6.44 -1.68
N ILE A 221 -0.29 5.59 -1.49
CA ILE A 221 -0.97 5.40 -0.20
C ILE A 221 0.00 4.89 0.86
N VAL A 222 0.84 3.91 0.53
CA VAL A 222 1.87 3.40 1.43
C VAL A 222 2.79 4.53 1.91
N ARG A 223 3.29 5.37 1.00
CA ARG A 223 4.17 6.50 1.34
C ARG A 223 3.51 7.49 2.29
N GLU A 224 2.24 7.82 2.05
CA GLU A 224 1.49 8.75 2.90
C GLU A 224 1.25 8.15 4.30
N ILE A 225 0.90 6.87 4.40
CA ILE A 225 0.74 6.18 5.69
C ILE A 225 2.05 6.14 6.46
N VAL A 226 3.16 5.84 5.78
CA VAL A 226 4.51 5.84 6.36
C VAL A 226 4.85 7.21 6.93
N GLN A 227 4.58 8.29 6.20
CA GLN A 227 4.83 9.66 6.66
C GLN A 227 3.98 10.03 7.88
N GLN A 228 2.71 9.61 7.93
CA GLN A 228 1.83 9.87 9.08
C GLN A 228 2.29 9.16 10.36
N HIS A 229 2.92 8.00 10.21
CA HIS A 229 3.44 7.23 11.34
C HIS A 229 4.91 7.54 11.65
N GLU A 230 5.45 8.63 11.07
CA GLU A 230 6.86 9.02 11.23
C GLU A 230 7.84 7.86 10.95
N ALA A 231 7.40 6.93 10.10
CA ALA A 231 8.14 5.75 9.68
C ALA A 231 9.00 6.04 8.43
N GLU A 232 9.91 5.13 8.13
CA GLU A 232 10.76 5.19 6.94
C GLU A 232 10.45 4.00 6.04
N ILE A 233 10.41 4.22 4.71
CA ILE A 233 10.28 3.15 3.73
C ILE A 233 11.45 3.17 2.76
N THR A 234 12.02 1.99 2.51
CA THR A 234 13.08 1.77 1.53
C THR A 234 12.74 0.63 0.58
N ILE A 235 13.28 0.70 -0.65
CA ILE A 235 13.16 -0.35 -1.66
C ILE A 235 14.56 -0.82 -2.03
N SER A 236 14.77 -2.14 -1.99
CA SER A 236 15.98 -2.78 -2.45
C SER A 236 15.66 -3.99 -3.33
N ASP A 237 16.68 -4.53 -4.00
CA ASP A 237 16.54 -5.83 -4.64
C ASP A 237 16.48 -6.93 -3.56
N ALA A 238 15.56 -7.89 -3.72
CA ALA A 238 15.44 -9.02 -2.79
C ALA A 238 16.63 -9.98 -2.92
N ARG A 239 17.22 -10.07 -4.12
CA ARG A 239 18.39 -10.88 -4.41
C ARG A 239 19.44 -10.05 -5.16
N PRO A 240 20.74 -10.30 -4.90
CA PRO A 240 21.79 -9.62 -5.66
C PRO A 240 21.64 -9.86 -7.16
N ARG A 241 21.68 -8.82 -7.96
CA ARG A 241 21.59 -8.93 -9.44
C ARG A 241 22.70 -9.79 -10.05
N SER A 242 23.85 -9.89 -9.38
CA SER A 242 24.98 -10.75 -9.77
C SER A 242 24.69 -12.25 -9.64
N SER A 243 23.67 -12.66 -8.87
CA SER A 243 23.28 -14.06 -8.68
C SER A 243 22.24 -14.55 -9.70
N LEU A 244 21.76 -13.67 -10.60
CA LEU A 244 20.75 -14.00 -11.58
C LEU A 244 21.40 -14.60 -12.83
N ASN A 245 21.12 -15.87 -13.10
CA ASN A 245 21.49 -16.48 -14.39
C ASN A 245 20.60 -15.90 -15.50
N ALA A 246 21.24 -15.28 -16.50
CA ALA A 246 20.58 -14.76 -17.69
C ALA A 246 19.91 -15.92 -18.48
N GLY A 247 18.73 -16.33 -18.12
CA GLY A 247 18.01 -17.42 -18.79
C GLY A 247 16.84 -18.01 -18.01
N GLN A 248 16.71 -17.74 -16.73
CA GLN A 248 15.64 -18.33 -15.91
C GLN A 248 14.37 -17.48 -15.79
N GLY A 249 14.32 -16.27 -16.39
CA GLY A 249 13.12 -15.41 -16.35
C GLY A 249 12.75 -14.90 -14.94
N ILE A 250 13.61 -15.13 -13.94
CA ILE A 250 13.40 -14.73 -12.56
C ILE A 250 14.18 -13.42 -12.35
N GLY A 251 13.46 -12.34 -12.03
CA GLY A 251 14.07 -11.05 -11.70
C GLY A 251 14.75 -11.03 -10.33
N PRO A 252 15.38 -9.91 -9.95
CA PRO A 252 16.00 -9.74 -8.64
C PRO A 252 14.97 -9.74 -7.51
N GLY A 253 13.67 -9.61 -7.82
CA GLY A 253 12.62 -9.35 -6.85
C GLY A 253 12.70 -7.96 -6.25
N ALA A 254 11.68 -7.56 -5.55
CA ALA A 254 11.68 -6.34 -4.76
C ALA A 254 11.57 -6.66 -3.27
N LEU A 255 12.28 -5.89 -2.46
CA LEU A 255 12.17 -5.89 -1.01
C LEU A 255 11.79 -4.50 -0.53
N PHE A 256 10.55 -4.37 -0.07
CA PHE A 256 10.07 -3.19 0.63
C PHE A 256 10.33 -3.35 2.12
N THR A 257 11.00 -2.37 2.73
CA THR A 257 11.27 -2.35 4.17
C THR A 257 10.69 -1.09 4.77
N VAL A 258 9.77 -1.25 5.73
CA VAL A 258 9.17 -0.14 6.51
C VAL A 258 9.64 -0.25 7.94
N ARG A 259 10.21 0.83 8.47
CA ARG A 259 10.70 0.96 9.85
C ARG A 259 9.81 1.91 10.61
N PHE A 260 9.11 1.40 11.61
CA PHE A 260 8.28 2.18 12.50
C PHE A 260 9.05 2.48 13.77
N PRO A 261 9.24 3.77 14.15
CA PRO A 261 9.87 4.10 15.42
C PRO A 261 8.97 3.62 16.56
N LEU A 262 9.59 3.03 17.57
CA LEU A 262 8.94 2.79 18.87
C LEU A 262 9.11 4.05 19.71
N GLU A 263 8.05 4.53 20.34
CA GLU A 263 8.21 5.56 21.37
C GLU A 263 9.11 4.98 22.47
N PRO A 264 10.12 5.75 22.95
CA PRO A 264 10.91 5.31 24.07
C PRO A 264 9.98 5.03 25.25
N ASP A 265 10.14 3.87 25.87
CA ASP A 265 9.42 3.52 27.10
C ASP A 265 9.47 4.73 28.05
N PRO A 266 8.35 5.22 28.59
CA PRO A 266 8.39 6.30 29.55
C PRO A 266 9.34 5.86 30.65
N ALA A 267 10.40 6.66 30.89
CA ALA A 267 11.39 6.39 31.89
C ALA A 267 10.66 5.99 33.18
N PRO A 268 11.06 4.89 33.88
CA PRO A 268 10.40 4.47 35.07
C PRO A 268 10.27 5.67 36.00
N GLU A 269 9.05 6.04 36.36
CA GLU A 269 8.80 7.13 37.32
C GLU A 269 9.67 6.81 38.53
N GLY A 270 10.67 7.68 38.76
CA GLY A 270 11.53 7.55 39.92
C GLY A 270 10.66 7.46 41.16
N PRO A 271 11.07 6.73 42.21
CA PRO A 271 10.29 6.55 43.41
C PRO A 271 9.84 7.92 43.94
N SER A 272 8.51 8.09 44.04
CA SER A 272 7.93 9.29 44.65
C SER A 272 8.66 9.61 45.95
N PRO A 273 9.08 10.87 46.19
CA PRO A 273 9.70 11.23 47.43
C PRO A 273 8.71 10.91 48.57
N GLU A 274 9.03 9.86 49.31
CA GLU A 274 8.31 9.48 50.53
C GLU A 274 8.19 10.73 51.41
N ALA A 275 6.96 11.10 51.70
CA ALA A 275 6.63 12.13 52.66
C ALA A 275 7.30 11.76 54.00
N LEU A 276 8.31 12.52 54.44
CA LEU A 276 8.82 12.45 55.80
C LEU A 276 7.66 12.69 56.78
N PRO A 277 7.47 11.79 57.76
CA PRO A 277 6.49 12.02 58.80
C PRO A 277 6.93 13.15 59.73
N PRO A 278 5.95 13.83 60.39
CA PRO A 278 6.16 15.02 61.17
C PRO A 278 7.02 14.85 62.42
#